data_72d1abe366ecf3efc1513a0a627cf8ee
#
_entry.id   72d1abe366ecf3efc1513a0a627cf8ee
#
_cell.length_a   1.000
_cell.length_b   1.000
_cell.length_c   1.000
_cell.angle_alpha   90.00
_cell.angle_beta   90.00
_cell.angle_gamma   90.00
#
_symmetry.space_group_name_H-M   'P 1'
#
loop_
_entity.id
_entity.type
_entity.pdbx_description
1 polymer ?
#
loop_
_entity_poly.entity_id
_entity_poly.type
_entity_poly.pdbx_seq_one_letter_code
_entity_poly.pdbx_strand_id
1 'polypeptide(L)'
;MAKQLKYGEEARRALETGMNALADTVKITLGPKGRNVVLDKKYGAPLITNDGVTIAKEIELEDPFENMGAQLVKEVATKTNDVAGDGTTTATLLAQAIIHEGMKNVAAGANPMGIKRGIEAAVAEAVAGLKEISKPVENKQAIAQVASISAGDENIGSLISDAMEKVGNDGVITVEESKTMKTELNIVEGMQFDRGYASAYMVTDTDKMEAVLDNPYILITEKKISNIQEILPVLEAVVQQGRKLLIIAEDVEGEALATLVVNKLRGTFTCVAVKAPGFGDRRKAMLQDIAILTGAQVISEELGLELKDTTVAQLGTARQVKVDKENTTIVEGAGDPSEIKARISSIRAQIEETTSDYDKEKLQERLAKLACGVAVIAVGAATEVEMKEAKLRIEDALNATRAAVEEGIVPGGGVALINVIDRVKTLAATKEGDEKTGVNIIVRALEEPVRQIAANAGLEGSVIVENIKKSGKAGYGYDAKVDEYGMMADKGIIDPTKVTRSALQNAASIAAMVLTTESLVCDIPAPEPAAPAGGMGGAPGMY
;
A
#
# COMPACT_ATOMS: atom_id res chain seq x y z
N MET A 1 34.65 4.28 -7.87
CA MET A 1 34.86 3.65 -6.55
C MET A 1 35.31 2.20 -6.76
N ALA A 2 36.20 1.67 -5.91
CA ALA A 2 36.55 0.26 -5.96
C ALA A 2 35.38 -0.60 -5.48
N LYS A 3 35.29 -1.84 -5.98
CA LYS A 3 34.23 -2.79 -5.63
C LYS A 3 34.79 -3.92 -4.80
N GLN A 4 33.98 -4.38 -3.86
CA GLN A 4 34.20 -5.61 -3.11
C GLN A 4 33.28 -6.71 -3.68
N LEU A 5 33.81 -7.93 -3.77
CA LEU A 5 33.13 -9.04 -4.44
C LEU A 5 33.07 -10.25 -3.51
N LYS A 6 31.91 -10.92 -3.48
CA LYS A 6 31.76 -12.25 -2.89
C LYS A 6 31.21 -13.22 -3.93
N TYR A 7 31.56 -14.49 -3.85
CA TYR A 7 31.19 -15.51 -4.83
C TYR A 7 30.69 -16.80 -4.14
N GLY A 8 29.92 -17.56 -4.89
CA GLY A 8 29.52 -18.92 -4.54
C GLY A 8 28.81 -18.99 -3.18
N GLU A 9 29.28 -19.90 -2.33
CA GLU A 9 28.68 -20.16 -1.02
C GLU A 9 28.78 -18.96 -0.07
N GLU A 10 29.87 -18.19 -0.11
CA GLU A 10 30.05 -17.01 0.73
C GLU A 10 29.02 -15.92 0.38
N ALA A 11 28.76 -15.72 -0.91
CA ALA A 11 27.72 -14.80 -1.39
C ALA A 11 26.33 -15.23 -0.93
N ARG A 12 26.00 -16.50 -1.11
CA ARG A 12 24.69 -17.07 -0.70
C ARG A 12 24.45 -16.99 0.80
N ARG A 13 25.48 -17.30 1.61
CA ARG A 13 25.38 -17.19 3.09
C ARG A 13 25.14 -15.76 3.55
N ALA A 14 25.83 -14.78 2.97
CA ALA A 14 25.62 -13.38 3.33
C ALA A 14 24.19 -12.92 3.02
N LEU A 15 23.67 -13.28 1.82
CA LEU A 15 22.27 -13.01 1.48
C LEU A 15 21.30 -13.66 2.46
N GLU A 16 21.50 -14.97 2.77
CA GLU A 16 20.62 -15.71 3.68
C GLU A 16 20.61 -15.11 5.10
N THR A 17 21.77 -14.69 5.61
CA THR A 17 21.87 -14.02 6.91
C THR A 17 21.03 -12.75 6.94
N GLY A 18 21.19 -11.88 5.95
CA GLY A 18 20.43 -10.63 5.89
C GLY A 18 18.94 -10.85 5.71
N MET A 19 18.55 -11.79 4.86
CA MET A 19 17.15 -12.16 4.68
C MET A 19 16.52 -12.69 5.96
N ASN A 20 17.23 -13.56 6.69
CA ASN A 20 16.76 -14.11 7.97
C ASN A 20 16.62 -13.01 9.02
N ALA A 21 17.57 -12.07 9.11
CA ALA A 21 17.49 -10.96 10.06
C ALA A 21 16.20 -10.15 9.88
N LEU A 22 15.82 -9.84 8.63
CA LEU A 22 14.56 -9.15 8.35
C LEU A 22 13.35 -10.06 8.60
N ALA A 23 13.32 -11.25 8.03
CA ALA A 23 12.15 -12.13 8.10
C ALA A 23 11.84 -12.59 9.52
N ASP A 24 12.87 -12.87 10.34
CA ASP A 24 12.70 -13.26 11.75
C ASP A 24 12.12 -12.12 12.60
N THR A 25 12.44 -10.87 12.24
CA THR A 25 11.87 -9.69 12.91
C THR A 25 10.40 -9.50 12.53
N VAL A 26 10.04 -9.74 11.25
CA VAL A 26 8.67 -9.52 10.76
C VAL A 26 7.73 -10.67 11.16
N LYS A 27 8.14 -11.94 11.03
CA LYS A 27 7.24 -13.11 11.20
C LYS A 27 6.63 -13.27 12.60
N ILE A 28 7.23 -12.65 13.63
CA ILE A 28 6.68 -12.68 15.00
C ILE A 28 5.34 -11.94 15.13
N THR A 29 5.00 -11.11 14.15
CA THR A 29 3.74 -10.34 14.14
C THR A 29 2.55 -11.14 13.58
N LEU A 30 2.80 -12.30 12.95
CA LEU A 30 1.78 -13.06 12.23
C LEU A 30 0.76 -13.73 13.15
N GLY A 31 -0.52 -13.57 12.82
CA GLY A 31 -1.64 -14.26 13.44
C GLY A 31 -2.15 -13.61 14.73
N PRO A 32 -3.23 -14.18 15.32
CA PRO A 32 -3.96 -13.54 16.42
C PRO A 32 -3.17 -13.46 17.74
N LYS A 33 -2.08 -14.22 17.89
CA LYS A 33 -1.13 -14.15 19.00
C LYS A 33 0.22 -13.59 18.58
N GLY A 34 0.27 -12.93 17.41
CA GLY A 34 1.42 -12.14 16.96
C GLY A 34 1.74 -11.00 17.93
N ARG A 35 2.98 -10.54 17.91
CA ARG A 35 3.48 -9.50 18.82
C ARG A 35 3.93 -8.30 18.02
N ASN A 36 3.92 -7.14 18.66
CA ASN A 36 4.40 -5.91 18.06
C ASN A 36 5.93 -5.84 18.07
N VAL A 37 6.46 -5.08 17.13
CA VAL A 37 7.87 -4.66 17.04
C VAL A 37 7.95 -3.18 17.42
N VAL A 38 9.01 -2.81 18.13
CA VAL A 38 9.31 -1.42 18.47
C VAL A 38 10.39 -0.92 17.53
N LEU A 39 10.09 0.14 16.80
CA LEU A 39 11.00 0.78 15.86
C LEU A 39 11.49 2.10 16.45
N ASP A 40 12.80 2.28 16.49
CA ASP A 40 13.40 3.54 16.92
C ASP A 40 13.15 4.63 15.87
N LYS A 41 12.93 5.86 16.34
CA LYS A 41 12.79 7.03 15.47
C LYS A 41 13.78 8.09 15.89
N LYS A 42 14.50 8.65 14.93
CA LYS A 42 15.48 9.73 15.18
C LYS A 42 14.86 10.94 15.87
N TYR A 43 13.57 11.16 15.69
CA TYR A 43 12.80 12.25 16.29
C TYR A 43 11.42 11.73 16.73
N GLY A 44 10.98 12.11 17.93
CA GLY A 44 9.68 11.71 18.48
C GLY A 44 9.73 10.41 19.29
N ALA A 45 8.58 9.84 19.56
CA ALA A 45 8.46 8.56 20.27
C ALA A 45 8.74 7.38 19.34
N PRO A 46 9.28 6.24 19.87
CA PRO A 46 9.39 5.01 19.12
C PRO A 46 8.03 4.59 18.54
N LEU A 47 8.04 4.01 17.35
CA LEU A 47 6.84 3.45 16.73
C LEU A 47 6.65 2.00 17.18
N ILE A 48 5.47 1.67 17.68
CA ILE A 48 5.07 0.29 17.98
C ILE A 48 4.12 -0.15 16.88
N THR A 49 4.43 -1.24 16.20
CA THR A 49 3.63 -1.73 15.07
C THR A 49 3.75 -3.25 14.90
N ASN A 50 2.75 -3.85 14.27
CA ASN A 50 2.75 -5.22 13.77
C ASN A 50 2.67 -5.28 12.23
N ASP A 51 2.63 -4.13 11.56
CA ASP A 51 2.63 -4.08 10.10
C ASP A 51 3.99 -4.50 9.52
N GLY A 52 3.96 -5.56 8.71
CA GLY A 52 5.16 -6.18 8.16
C GLY A 52 5.93 -5.28 7.21
N VAL A 53 5.29 -4.46 6.39
CA VAL A 53 5.99 -3.57 5.46
C VAL A 53 6.65 -2.41 6.18
N THR A 54 6.00 -1.84 7.19
CA THR A 54 6.59 -0.77 8.02
C THR A 54 7.83 -1.27 8.75
N ILE A 55 7.77 -2.49 9.32
CA ILE A 55 8.94 -3.10 9.97
C ILE A 55 10.05 -3.36 8.95
N ALA A 56 9.72 -3.95 7.80
CA ALA A 56 10.69 -4.28 6.78
C ALA A 56 11.42 -3.05 6.21
N LYS A 57 10.74 -1.91 6.10
CA LYS A 57 11.32 -0.65 5.60
C LYS A 57 12.39 -0.07 6.53
N GLU A 58 12.27 -0.28 7.85
CA GLU A 58 13.21 0.26 8.84
C GLU A 58 14.45 -0.62 9.04
N ILE A 59 14.46 -1.87 8.53
CA ILE A 59 15.60 -2.76 8.72
C ILE A 59 16.69 -2.44 7.70
N GLU A 60 17.83 -2.05 8.24
CA GLU A 60 19.07 -1.79 7.52
C GLU A 60 20.24 -2.42 8.30
N LEU A 61 21.09 -3.20 7.62
CA LEU A 61 22.17 -3.93 8.25
C LEU A 61 23.52 -3.27 7.96
N GLU A 62 24.44 -3.38 8.91
CA GLU A 62 25.76 -2.76 8.84
C GLU A 62 26.65 -3.41 7.75
N ASP A 63 26.62 -4.76 7.61
CA ASP A 63 27.32 -5.45 6.52
C ASP A 63 26.57 -5.24 5.19
N PRO A 64 27.20 -4.62 4.20
CA PRO A 64 26.54 -4.30 2.91
C PRO A 64 26.12 -5.54 2.12
N PHE A 65 26.78 -6.69 2.29
CA PHE A 65 26.39 -7.94 1.62
C PHE A 65 25.17 -8.59 2.29
N GLU A 66 25.11 -8.57 3.61
CA GLU A 66 23.92 -9.01 4.36
C GLU A 66 22.76 -8.07 4.11
N ASN A 67 23.03 -6.76 4.08
CA ASN A 67 22.00 -5.76 3.77
C ASN A 67 21.37 -5.96 2.39
N MET A 68 22.11 -6.42 1.38
CA MET A 68 21.51 -6.78 0.09
C MET A 68 20.44 -7.87 0.25
N GLY A 69 20.68 -8.87 1.09
CA GLY A 69 19.71 -9.91 1.41
C GLY A 69 18.44 -9.35 2.06
N ALA A 70 18.61 -8.48 3.06
CA ALA A 70 17.50 -7.80 3.71
C ALA A 70 16.70 -6.93 2.70
N GLN A 71 17.38 -6.17 1.84
CA GLN A 71 16.70 -5.32 0.84
C GLN A 71 15.89 -6.14 -0.18
N LEU A 72 16.34 -7.34 -0.58
CA LEU A 72 15.58 -8.21 -1.47
C LEU A 72 14.26 -8.70 -0.83
N VAL A 73 14.27 -9.05 0.45
CA VAL A 73 13.04 -9.44 1.18
C VAL A 73 12.17 -8.22 1.49
N LYS A 74 12.75 -7.06 1.76
CA LYS A 74 12.04 -5.79 1.84
C LYS A 74 11.24 -5.48 0.58
N GLU A 75 11.81 -5.77 -0.61
CA GLU A 75 11.11 -5.63 -1.89
C GLU A 75 9.87 -6.55 -1.97
N VAL A 76 9.93 -7.77 -1.43
CA VAL A 76 8.77 -8.68 -1.35
C VAL A 76 7.63 -8.04 -0.56
N ALA A 77 7.93 -7.52 0.64
CA ALA A 77 6.94 -6.85 1.48
C ALA A 77 6.35 -5.62 0.79
N THR A 78 7.20 -4.76 0.20
CA THR A 78 6.79 -3.54 -0.49
C THR A 78 5.89 -3.83 -1.69
N LYS A 79 6.28 -4.79 -2.56
CA LYS A 79 5.46 -5.16 -3.72
C LYS A 79 4.13 -5.81 -3.35
N THR A 80 4.09 -6.55 -2.25
CA THR A 80 2.84 -7.13 -1.76
C THR A 80 1.92 -6.04 -1.23
N ASN A 81 2.46 -5.07 -0.52
CA ASN A 81 1.72 -3.89 -0.08
C ASN A 81 1.17 -3.08 -1.27
N ASP A 82 1.99 -2.81 -2.29
CA ASP A 82 1.59 -2.04 -3.48
C ASP A 82 0.42 -2.69 -4.24
N VAL A 83 0.37 -4.04 -4.29
CA VAL A 83 -0.62 -4.79 -5.06
C VAL A 83 -1.88 -5.10 -4.27
N ALA A 84 -1.73 -5.48 -3.00
CA ALA A 84 -2.81 -6.02 -2.19
C ALA A 84 -3.10 -5.21 -0.92
N GLY A 85 -2.19 -4.35 -0.49
CA GLY A 85 -2.31 -3.49 0.69
C GLY A 85 -2.28 -4.24 2.02
N ASP A 86 -2.10 -5.57 2.00
CA ASP A 86 -2.03 -6.46 3.17
C ASP A 86 -1.23 -7.72 2.82
N GLY A 87 -0.96 -8.60 3.80
CA GLY A 87 -0.26 -9.88 3.62
C GLY A 87 1.27 -9.76 3.52
N THR A 88 1.83 -8.62 3.88
CA THR A 88 3.27 -8.34 3.81
C THR A 88 4.10 -9.26 4.68
N THR A 89 3.62 -9.59 5.89
CA THR A 89 4.24 -10.56 6.81
C THR A 89 4.23 -11.98 6.23
N THR A 90 3.11 -12.41 5.66
CA THR A 90 2.98 -13.73 5.01
C THR A 90 3.90 -13.84 3.80
N ALA A 91 4.01 -12.79 2.98
CA ALA A 91 4.90 -12.76 1.82
C ALA A 91 6.39 -12.87 2.24
N THR A 92 6.78 -12.14 3.28
CA THR A 92 8.13 -12.17 3.85
C THR A 92 8.49 -13.57 4.38
N LEU A 93 7.57 -14.19 5.12
CA LEU A 93 7.72 -15.55 5.64
C LEU A 93 7.83 -16.59 4.52
N LEU A 94 6.97 -16.51 3.51
CA LEU A 94 7.02 -17.41 2.34
C LEU A 94 8.35 -17.27 1.59
N ALA A 95 8.84 -16.04 1.40
CA ALA A 95 10.14 -15.80 0.77
C ALA A 95 11.27 -16.47 1.56
N GLN A 96 11.30 -16.28 2.88
CA GLN A 96 12.27 -16.94 3.77
C GLN A 96 12.22 -18.47 3.62
N ALA A 97 11.01 -19.05 3.66
CA ALA A 97 10.82 -20.50 3.57
C ALA A 97 11.30 -21.06 2.22
N ILE A 98 10.95 -20.42 1.11
CA ILE A 98 11.35 -20.85 -0.23
C ILE A 98 12.86 -20.76 -0.39
N ILE A 99 13.48 -19.66 0.05
CA ILE A 99 14.93 -19.45 -0.05
C ILE A 99 15.68 -20.47 0.82
N HIS A 100 15.25 -20.64 2.07
CA HIS A 100 15.90 -21.58 2.99
C HIS A 100 15.88 -23.02 2.46
N GLU A 101 14.73 -23.50 1.99
CA GLU A 101 14.65 -24.85 1.39
C GLU A 101 15.40 -24.92 0.05
N GLY A 102 15.34 -23.85 -0.77
CA GLY A 102 16.07 -23.77 -2.03
C GLY A 102 17.59 -23.80 -1.84
N MET A 103 18.12 -23.02 -0.91
CA MET A 103 19.57 -22.95 -0.62
C MET A 103 20.14 -24.30 -0.19
N LYS A 104 19.42 -25.09 0.61
CA LYS A 104 19.83 -26.47 0.96
C LYS A 104 20.03 -27.34 -0.28
N ASN A 105 19.13 -27.25 -1.23
CA ASN A 105 19.20 -28.04 -2.47
C ASN A 105 20.31 -27.55 -3.40
N VAL A 106 20.49 -26.22 -3.52
CA VAL A 106 21.59 -25.63 -4.31
C VAL A 106 22.96 -26.02 -3.69
N ALA A 107 23.10 -25.97 -2.37
CA ALA A 107 24.30 -26.40 -1.68
C ALA A 107 24.57 -27.90 -1.87
N ALA A 108 23.52 -28.71 -2.05
CA ALA A 108 23.63 -30.14 -2.38
C ALA A 108 23.97 -30.41 -3.86
N GLY A 109 24.11 -29.38 -4.70
CA GLY A 109 24.53 -29.49 -6.10
C GLY A 109 23.38 -29.50 -7.10
N ALA A 110 22.14 -29.19 -6.72
CA ALA A 110 21.02 -29.05 -7.64
C ALA A 110 21.21 -27.81 -8.54
N ASN A 111 20.76 -27.88 -9.78
CA ASN A 111 20.85 -26.79 -10.74
C ASN A 111 19.82 -25.69 -10.39
N PRO A 112 20.27 -24.47 -10.01
CA PRO A 112 19.37 -23.38 -9.63
C PRO A 112 18.35 -22.99 -10.70
N MET A 113 18.72 -23.11 -11.99
CA MET A 113 17.83 -22.80 -13.09
C MET A 113 16.71 -23.85 -13.26
N GLY A 114 16.99 -25.13 -12.94
CA GLY A 114 15.99 -26.18 -12.86
C GLY A 114 15.02 -25.94 -11.70
N ILE A 115 15.56 -25.64 -10.51
CA ILE A 115 14.77 -25.28 -9.32
C ILE A 115 13.85 -24.08 -9.62
N LYS A 116 14.37 -23.02 -10.23
CA LYS A 116 13.59 -21.82 -10.62
C LYS A 116 12.38 -22.19 -11.46
N ARG A 117 12.56 -22.98 -12.54
CA ARG A 117 11.45 -23.43 -13.40
C ARG A 117 10.41 -24.24 -12.63
N GLY A 118 10.87 -25.09 -11.71
CA GLY A 118 9.99 -25.86 -10.82
C GLY A 118 9.17 -24.97 -9.87
N ILE A 119 9.81 -23.97 -9.26
CA ILE A 119 9.15 -22.97 -8.42
C ILE A 119 8.08 -22.20 -9.21
N GLU A 120 8.42 -21.66 -10.39
CA GLU A 120 7.51 -20.91 -11.24
C GLU A 120 6.27 -21.74 -11.63
N ALA A 121 6.48 -23.00 -12.03
CA ALA A 121 5.39 -23.91 -12.37
C ALA A 121 4.50 -24.22 -11.15
N ALA A 122 5.10 -24.47 -9.99
CA ALA A 122 4.37 -24.77 -8.76
C ALA A 122 3.53 -23.59 -8.26
N VAL A 123 4.06 -22.37 -8.35
CA VAL A 123 3.34 -21.15 -7.98
C VAL A 123 2.17 -20.91 -8.92
N ALA A 124 2.35 -21.07 -10.22
CA ALA A 124 1.26 -20.95 -11.19
C ALA A 124 0.11 -21.92 -10.88
N GLU A 125 0.44 -23.17 -10.53
CA GLU A 125 -0.54 -24.20 -10.19
C GLU A 125 -1.23 -23.92 -8.84
N ALA A 126 -0.48 -23.45 -7.84
CA ALA A 126 -1.03 -23.05 -6.54
C ALA A 126 -1.99 -21.86 -6.68
N VAL A 127 -1.62 -20.84 -7.47
CA VAL A 127 -2.47 -19.67 -7.75
C VAL A 127 -3.75 -20.06 -8.48
N ALA A 128 -3.66 -20.99 -9.46
CA ALA A 128 -4.84 -21.53 -10.13
C ALA A 128 -5.77 -22.23 -9.12
N GLY A 129 -5.20 -23.02 -8.20
CA GLY A 129 -5.96 -23.66 -7.12
C GLY A 129 -6.61 -22.68 -6.16
N LEU A 130 -5.90 -21.60 -5.76
CA LEU A 130 -6.46 -20.55 -4.91
C LEU A 130 -7.65 -19.84 -5.57
N LYS A 131 -7.56 -19.54 -6.88
CA LYS A 131 -8.66 -18.93 -7.63
C LYS A 131 -9.88 -19.85 -7.74
N GLU A 132 -9.66 -21.15 -7.85
CA GLU A 132 -10.73 -22.14 -7.96
C GLU A 132 -11.52 -22.29 -6.64
N ILE A 133 -10.85 -22.22 -5.50
CA ILE A 133 -11.51 -22.29 -4.17
C ILE A 133 -12.04 -20.94 -3.68
N SER A 134 -11.73 -19.84 -4.38
CA SER A 134 -12.18 -18.49 -4.04
C SER A 134 -13.69 -18.36 -4.15
N LYS A 135 -14.29 -17.65 -3.20
CA LYS A 135 -15.71 -17.32 -3.18
C LYS A 135 -15.89 -15.81 -3.24
N PRO A 136 -16.84 -15.29 -4.02
CA PRO A 136 -17.11 -13.85 -4.05
C PRO A 136 -17.63 -13.36 -2.69
N VAL A 137 -17.37 -12.09 -2.39
CA VAL A 137 -17.91 -11.41 -1.20
C VAL A 137 -19.29 -10.88 -1.56
N GLU A 138 -20.35 -11.51 -1.03
CA GLU A 138 -21.73 -11.20 -1.43
C GLU A 138 -22.51 -10.38 -0.38
N ASN A 139 -22.00 -10.28 0.84
CA ASN A 139 -22.75 -9.65 1.93
C ASN A 139 -21.88 -8.84 2.89
N LYS A 140 -22.55 -7.94 3.62
CA LYS A 140 -21.96 -7.07 4.64
C LYS A 140 -21.21 -7.84 5.73
N GLN A 141 -21.72 -9.03 6.10
CA GLN A 141 -21.10 -9.85 7.14
C GLN A 141 -19.72 -10.37 6.70
N ALA A 142 -19.56 -10.81 5.45
CA ALA A 142 -18.26 -11.25 4.92
C ALA A 142 -17.26 -10.07 4.89
N ILE A 143 -17.71 -8.88 4.52
CA ILE A 143 -16.90 -7.65 4.57
C ILE A 143 -16.42 -7.40 6.01
N ALA A 144 -17.33 -7.43 6.97
CA ALA A 144 -16.99 -7.23 8.37
C ALA A 144 -16.02 -8.29 8.90
N GLN A 145 -16.16 -9.55 8.49
CA GLN A 145 -15.26 -10.65 8.87
C GLN A 145 -13.85 -10.45 8.32
N VAL A 146 -13.71 -10.13 7.02
CA VAL A 146 -12.38 -9.83 6.42
C VAL A 146 -11.70 -8.69 7.16
N ALA A 147 -12.42 -7.59 7.36
CA ALA A 147 -11.88 -6.42 8.05
C ALA A 147 -11.52 -6.73 9.52
N SER A 148 -12.35 -7.54 10.22
CA SER A 148 -12.07 -7.96 11.61
C SER A 148 -10.83 -8.84 11.72
N ILE A 149 -10.61 -9.74 10.75
CA ILE A 149 -9.43 -10.62 10.75
C ILE A 149 -8.16 -9.80 10.50
N SER A 150 -8.16 -8.92 9.51
CA SER A 150 -7.00 -8.07 9.20
C SER A 150 -6.71 -7.08 10.35
N ALA A 151 -7.75 -6.42 10.90
CA ALA A 151 -7.58 -5.51 12.03
C ALA A 151 -7.33 -6.21 13.38
N GLY A 152 -7.64 -7.50 13.52
CA GLY A 152 -7.66 -8.18 14.81
C GLY A 152 -8.73 -7.68 15.80
N ASP A 153 -9.72 -6.87 15.34
CA ASP A 153 -10.74 -6.20 16.14
C ASP A 153 -12.10 -6.19 15.41
N GLU A 154 -13.13 -6.75 16.05
CA GLU A 154 -14.48 -6.84 15.51
C GLU A 154 -15.18 -5.48 15.38
N ASN A 155 -14.85 -4.51 16.25
CA ASN A 155 -15.42 -3.17 16.17
C ASN A 155 -14.91 -2.44 14.93
N ILE A 156 -13.62 -2.56 14.63
CA ILE A 156 -13.02 -2.00 13.41
C ILE A 156 -13.65 -2.67 12.18
N GLY A 157 -13.83 -3.99 12.20
CA GLY A 157 -14.48 -4.71 11.11
C GLY A 157 -15.90 -4.22 10.83
N SER A 158 -16.69 -4.01 11.87
CA SER A 158 -18.04 -3.45 11.76
C SER A 158 -18.02 -2.02 11.19
N LEU A 159 -17.09 -1.19 11.68
CA LEU A 159 -16.94 0.20 11.23
C LEU A 159 -16.61 0.30 9.72
N ILE A 160 -15.68 -0.54 9.24
CA ILE A 160 -15.31 -0.60 7.82
C ILE A 160 -16.49 -1.09 6.97
N SER A 161 -17.20 -2.12 7.44
CA SER A 161 -18.37 -2.64 6.76
C SER A 161 -19.49 -1.60 6.66
N ASP A 162 -19.74 -0.83 7.73
CA ASP A 162 -20.68 0.27 7.73
C ASP A 162 -20.25 1.42 6.79
N ALA A 163 -18.96 1.70 6.74
CA ALA A 163 -18.42 2.68 5.80
C ALA A 163 -18.67 2.26 4.34
N MET A 164 -18.35 1.00 3.99
CA MET A 164 -18.57 0.48 2.64
C MET A 164 -20.05 0.41 2.25
N GLU A 165 -20.93 0.09 3.19
CA GLU A 165 -22.37 0.11 2.93
C GLU A 165 -22.88 1.51 2.57
N LYS A 166 -22.33 2.55 3.23
CA LYS A 166 -22.77 3.95 3.02
C LYS A 166 -22.23 4.56 1.71
N VAL A 167 -20.98 4.26 1.36
CA VAL A 167 -20.34 4.83 0.16
C VAL A 167 -20.35 3.87 -1.04
N GLY A 168 -20.73 2.61 -0.86
CA GLY A 168 -20.68 1.56 -1.89
C GLY A 168 -19.29 0.92 -2.01
N ASN A 169 -19.23 -0.17 -2.79
CA ASN A 169 -17.99 -0.95 -2.95
C ASN A 169 -16.84 -0.16 -3.59
N ASP A 170 -17.18 0.74 -4.52
CA ASP A 170 -16.23 1.63 -5.21
C ASP A 170 -16.09 2.99 -4.52
N GLY A 171 -16.73 3.15 -3.35
CA GLY A 171 -16.75 4.39 -2.61
C GLY A 171 -15.40 4.70 -1.93
N VAL A 172 -15.16 5.98 -1.71
CA VAL A 172 -13.91 6.45 -1.11
C VAL A 172 -14.02 6.40 0.41
N ILE A 173 -13.07 5.69 1.04
CA ILE A 173 -12.91 5.65 2.49
C ILE A 173 -11.49 6.12 2.81
N THR A 174 -11.39 7.14 3.66
CA THR A 174 -10.12 7.69 4.16
C THR A 174 -9.99 7.44 5.66
N VAL A 175 -8.74 7.33 6.13
CA VAL A 175 -8.43 7.13 7.54
C VAL A 175 -7.63 8.34 8.00
N GLU A 176 -8.14 9.03 9.03
CA GLU A 176 -7.55 10.25 9.55
C GLU A 176 -7.37 10.19 11.06
N GLU A 177 -6.50 11.04 11.59
CA GLU A 177 -6.30 11.17 13.02
C GLU A 177 -7.41 12.03 13.64
N SER A 178 -8.04 11.51 14.70
CA SER A 178 -9.03 12.26 15.47
C SER A 178 -8.37 13.07 16.57
N LYS A 179 -8.99 14.19 16.92
CA LYS A 179 -8.63 14.96 18.14
C LYS A 179 -9.31 14.41 19.40
N THR A 180 -10.20 13.44 19.23
CA THR A 180 -10.93 12.80 20.34
C THR A 180 -10.33 11.43 20.63
N MET A 181 -10.68 10.85 21.78
CA MET A 181 -10.24 9.50 22.17
C MET A 181 -11.06 8.38 21.50
N LYS A 182 -12.08 8.72 20.71
CA LYS A 182 -12.98 7.74 20.09
C LYS A 182 -12.72 7.66 18.59
N THR A 183 -12.77 6.44 18.07
CA THR A 183 -12.80 6.22 16.62
C THR A 183 -14.23 6.33 16.12
N GLU A 184 -14.46 7.17 15.12
CA GLU A 184 -15.79 7.50 14.59
C GLU A 184 -15.80 7.46 13.06
N LEU A 185 -16.96 7.08 12.49
CA LEU A 185 -17.22 7.11 11.06
C LEU A 185 -18.05 8.34 10.70
N ASN A 186 -17.51 9.21 9.88
CA ASN A 186 -18.17 10.39 9.35
C ASN A 186 -18.33 10.27 7.83
N ILE A 187 -19.48 10.66 7.30
CA ILE A 187 -19.69 10.81 5.85
C ILE A 187 -19.66 12.30 5.55
N VAL A 188 -18.76 12.69 4.66
CA VAL A 188 -18.56 14.09 4.26
C VAL A 188 -18.67 14.24 2.76
N GLU A 189 -18.99 15.45 2.31
CA GLU A 189 -18.95 15.78 0.90
C GLU A 189 -17.51 15.70 0.38
N GLY A 190 -17.32 15.05 -0.75
CA GLY A 190 -15.99 14.83 -1.30
C GLY A 190 -16.02 14.01 -2.57
N MET A 191 -14.86 13.90 -3.21
CA MET A 191 -14.74 13.11 -4.43
C MET A 191 -13.31 12.63 -4.62
N GLN A 192 -13.16 11.48 -5.29
CA GLN A 192 -11.87 10.99 -5.78
C GLN A 192 -11.87 10.90 -7.30
N PHE A 193 -10.73 11.21 -7.91
CA PHE A 193 -10.51 10.99 -9.33
C PHE A 193 -9.12 10.38 -9.59
N ASP A 194 -9.01 9.63 -10.67
CA ASP A 194 -7.89 8.81 -11.09
C ASP A 194 -6.76 9.62 -11.75
N ARG A 195 -6.20 10.57 -11.01
CA ARG A 195 -4.99 11.33 -11.37
C ARG A 195 -4.18 11.59 -10.12
N GLY A 196 -2.92 11.18 -10.14
CA GLY A 196 -1.97 11.45 -9.07
C GLY A 196 -1.12 12.70 -9.32
N TYR A 197 -0.12 12.90 -8.46
CA TYR A 197 0.77 14.05 -8.54
C TYR A 197 1.60 14.08 -9.84
N ALA A 198 1.85 15.27 -10.37
CA ALA A 198 2.69 15.47 -11.56
C ALA A 198 4.17 15.12 -11.33
N SER A 199 4.64 15.13 -10.09
CA SER A 199 6.00 14.79 -9.71
C SER A 199 6.05 14.18 -8.30
N ALA A 200 6.80 13.08 -8.15
CA ALA A 200 7.04 12.44 -6.86
C ALA A 200 7.73 13.36 -5.82
N TYR A 201 8.44 14.38 -6.28
CA TYR A 201 9.04 15.38 -5.38
C TYR A 201 8.02 16.30 -4.69
N MET A 202 6.74 16.23 -5.07
CA MET A 202 5.66 17.01 -4.45
C MET A 202 5.04 16.31 -3.23
N VAL A 203 5.41 15.05 -2.93
CA VAL A 203 4.90 14.32 -1.75
C VAL A 203 5.27 15.01 -0.45
N THR A 204 4.37 14.96 0.53
CA THR A 204 4.61 15.49 1.89
C THR A 204 4.98 14.37 2.86
N ASP A 205 4.54 13.14 2.57
CA ASP A 205 4.88 11.91 3.28
C ASP A 205 5.67 11.01 2.32
N THR A 206 6.97 10.91 2.55
CA THR A 206 7.88 10.11 1.71
C THR A 206 7.77 8.61 1.95
N ASP A 207 7.30 8.19 3.13
CA ASP A 207 7.17 6.78 3.49
C ASP A 207 5.98 6.15 2.77
N LYS A 208 4.87 6.91 2.69
CA LYS A 208 3.66 6.50 1.96
C LYS A 208 3.63 6.97 0.51
N MET A 209 4.59 7.80 0.08
CA MET A 209 4.60 8.45 -1.24
C MET A 209 3.30 9.22 -1.53
N GLU A 210 2.80 9.93 -0.53
CA GLU A 210 1.56 10.69 -0.58
C GLU A 210 1.80 12.18 -0.29
N ALA A 211 0.96 13.02 -0.86
CA ALA A 211 0.89 14.43 -0.51
C ALA A 211 -0.43 14.72 0.21
N VAL A 212 -0.34 15.18 1.46
CA VAL A 212 -1.50 15.57 2.28
C VAL A 212 -1.49 17.07 2.49
N LEU A 213 -2.52 17.71 2.00
CA LEU A 213 -2.71 19.15 2.08
C LEU A 213 -3.92 19.46 2.99
N ASP A 214 -3.69 20.03 4.16
CA ASP A 214 -4.76 20.48 5.06
C ASP A 214 -5.15 21.91 4.72
N ASN A 215 -6.43 22.18 4.60
CA ASN A 215 -7.03 23.45 4.25
C ASN A 215 -6.38 24.12 3.02
N PRO A 216 -6.14 23.40 1.90
CA PRO A 216 -5.52 23.98 0.73
C PRO A 216 -6.45 24.93 -0.01
N TYR A 217 -5.85 25.85 -0.76
CA TYR A 217 -6.52 26.45 -1.92
C TYR A 217 -6.44 25.49 -3.10
N ILE A 218 -7.43 25.56 -4.00
CA ILE A 218 -7.55 24.68 -5.18
C ILE A 218 -7.71 25.57 -6.41
N LEU A 219 -6.71 25.57 -7.28
CA LEU A 219 -6.74 26.22 -8.58
C LEU A 219 -7.17 25.19 -9.62
N ILE A 220 -8.22 25.49 -10.39
CA ILE A 220 -8.76 24.62 -11.44
C ILE A 220 -8.69 25.33 -12.78
N THR A 221 -8.02 24.72 -13.76
CA THR A 221 -7.92 25.28 -15.11
C THR A 221 -7.97 24.22 -16.19
N GLU A 222 -8.53 24.54 -17.33
CA GLU A 222 -8.50 23.74 -18.55
C GLU A 222 -7.20 23.89 -19.32
N LYS A 223 -6.38 24.90 -18.98
CA LYS A 223 -5.12 25.18 -19.66
C LYS A 223 -3.99 24.30 -19.17
N LYS A 224 -3.02 24.12 -20.05
CA LYS A 224 -1.70 23.59 -19.72
C LYS A 224 -0.83 24.70 -19.14
N ILE A 225 -0.13 24.42 -18.06
CA ILE A 225 0.77 25.36 -17.40
C ILE A 225 2.21 24.96 -17.68
N SER A 226 2.88 25.69 -18.56
CA SER A 226 4.31 25.46 -18.91
C SER A 226 5.22 26.59 -18.38
N ASN A 227 4.66 27.81 -18.28
CA ASN A 227 5.38 29.00 -17.83
C ASN A 227 4.87 29.43 -16.45
N ILE A 228 5.80 29.58 -15.50
CA ILE A 228 5.47 29.97 -14.13
C ILE A 228 4.87 31.38 -14.03
N GLN A 229 5.22 32.28 -14.97
CA GLN A 229 4.73 33.66 -15.00
C GLN A 229 3.21 33.76 -15.11
N GLU A 230 2.57 32.76 -15.73
CA GLU A 230 1.10 32.73 -15.89
C GLU A 230 0.36 32.56 -14.57
N ILE A 231 0.96 31.90 -13.58
CA ILE A 231 0.33 31.64 -12.28
C ILE A 231 1.02 32.40 -11.13
N LEU A 232 2.06 33.21 -11.44
CA LEU A 232 2.84 33.90 -10.42
C LEU A 232 1.98 34.81 -9.50
N PRO A 233 1.02 35.61 -9.99
CA PRO A 233 0.19 36.45 -9.14
C PRO A 233 -0.64 35.63 -8.11
N VAL A 234 -1.19 34.50 -8.54
CA VAL A 234 -1.93 33.59 -7.66
C VAL A 234 -1.00 32.93 -6.63
N LEU A 235 0.20 32.49 -7.04
CA LEU A 235 1.18 31.90 -6.13
C LEU A 235 1.59 32.89 -5.04
N GLU A 236 1.90 34.14 -5.40
CA GLU A 236 2.26 35.18 -4.44
C GLU A 236 1.13 35.45 -3.45
N ALA A 237 -0.12 35.53 -3.92
CA ALA A 237 -1.27 35.77 -3.06
C ALA A 237 -1.51 34.59 -2.08
N VAL A 238 -1.32 33.34 -2.52
CA VAL A 238 -1.45 32.14 -1.67
C VAL A 238 -0.33 32.04 -0.66
N VAL A 239 0.91 32.32 -1.07
CA VAL A 239 2.09 32.34 -0.17
C VAL A 239 1.92 33.42 0.94
N GLN A 240 1.44 34.61 0.59
CA GLN A 240 1.18 35.67 1.58
C GLN A 240 0.18 35.25 2.66
N GLN A 241 -0.76 34.37 2.30
CA GLN A 241 -1.74 33.84 3.26
C GLN A 241 -1.25 32.59 4.01
N GLY A 242 -0.05 32.08 3.70
CA GLY A 242 0.54 30.93 4.36
C GLY A 242 -0.22 29.61 4.13
N ARG A 243 -1.04 29.53 3.07
CA ARG A 243 -1.83 28.32 2.76
C ARG A 243 -1.14 27.45 1.71
N LYS A 244 -1.47 26.15 1.73
CA LYS A 244 -1.04 25.18 0.73
C LYS A 244 -1.88 25.34 -0.54
N LEU A 245 -1.38 24.88 -1.69
CA LEU A 245 -2.08 24.95 -2.98
C LEU A 245 -2.14 23.61 -3.68
N LEU A 246 -3.32 23.21 -4.13
CA LEU A 246 -3.53 22.17 -5.14
C LEU A 246 -3.76 22.87 -6.49
N ILE A 247 -3.05 22.42 -7.52
CA ILE A 247 -3.24 22.88 -8.90
C ILE A 247 -3.80 21.73 -9.71
N ILE A 248 -5.00 21.89 -10.27
CA ILE A 248 -5.62 20.94 -11.20
C ILE A 248 -5.62 21.60 -12.57
N ALA A 249 -4.79 21.11 -13.49
CA ALA A 249 -4.61 21.68 -14.81
C ALA A 249 -4.62 20.58 -15.88
N GLU A 250 -4.80 20.92 -17.16
CA GLU A 250 -4.64 19.93 -18.23
C GLU A 250 -3.30 19.21 -18.11
N ASP A 251 -2.24 19.97 -17.95
CA ASP A 251 -0.91 19.47 -17.58
C ASP A 251 -0.11 20.59 -16.89
N VAL A 252 0.88 20.19 -16.07
CA VAL A 252 1.86 21.11 -15.50
C VAL A 252 3.25 20.56 -15.83
N GLU A 253 4.01 21.28 -16.64
CA GLU A 253 5.28 20.79 -17.16
C GLU A 253 6.35 21.87 -17.29
N GLY A 254 7.53 21.46 -17.75
CA GLY A 254 8.62 22.36 -18.11
C GLY A 254 9.11 23.23 -16.93
N GLU A 255 9.29 24.53 -17.20
CA GLU A 255 9.77 25.50 -16.22
C GLU A 255 8.83 25.67 -15.03
N ALA A 256 7.51 25.62 -15.25
CA ALA A 256 6.52 25.77 -14.20
C ALA A 256 6.63 24.64 -13.19
N LEU A 257 6.65 23.38 -13.64
CA LEU A 257 6.79 22.21 -12.76
C LEU A 257 8.12 22.24 -11.99
N ALA A 258 9.22 22.53 -12.66
CA ALA A 258 10.55 22.60 -12.04
C ALA A 258 10.59 23.66 -10.93
N THR A 259 10.03 24.84 -11.19
CA THR A 259 9.99 25.94 -10.22
C THR A 259 9.13 25.60 -9.00
N LEU A 260 7.96 24.99 -9.20
CA LEU A 260 7.09 24.54 -8.10
C LEU A 260 7.78 23.50 -7.22
N VAL A 261 8.44 22.50 -7.83
CA VAL A 261 9.20 21.47 -7.13
C VAL A 261 10.34 22.07 -6.32
N VAL A 262 11.15 22.97 -6.90
CA VAL A 262 12.26 23.61 -6.19
C VAL A 262 11.79 24.43 -4.99
N ASN A 263 10.71 25.18 -5.13
CA ASN A 263 10.16 25.98 -4.02
C ASN A 263 9.61 25.08 -2.90
N LYS A 264 8.96 23.96 -3.24
CA LYS A 264 8.51 22.95 -2.27
C LYS A 264 9.69 22.34 -1.53
N LEU A 265 10.74 21.91 -2.23
CA LEU A 265 11.94 21.32 -1.62
C LEU A 265 12.69 22.29 -0.70
N ARG A 266 12.67 23.58 -1.02
CA ARG A 266 13.21 24.65 -0.16
C ARG A 266 12.33 24.97 1.05
N GLY A 267 11.13 24.40 1.14
CA GLY A 267 10.18 24.68 2.20
C GLY A 267 9.52 26.08 2.13
N THR A 268 9.71 26.78 1.03
CA THR A 268 9.17 28.15 0.84
C THR A 268 7.66 28.10 0.62
N PHE A 269 7.19 27.09 -0.11
CA PHE A 269 5.79 26.96 -0.47
C PHE A 269 5.42 25.48 -0.71
N THR A 270 4.32 25.03 -0.09
CA THR A 270 3.80 23.68 -0.29
C THR A 270 2.71 23.70 -1.34
N CYS A 271 2.99 23.08 -2.49
CA CYS A 271 2.02 22.91 -3.55
C CYS A 271 2.11 21.50 -4.15
N VAL A 272 0.98 21.06 -4.71
CA VAL A 272 0.87 19.82 -5.47
C VAL A 272 0.17 20.13 -6.78
N ALA A 273 0.73 19.67 -7.88
CA ALA A 273 0.12 19.76 -9.19
C ALA A 273 -0.37 18.38 -9.61
N VAL A 274 -1.58 18.31 -10.13
CA VAL A 274 -2.21 17.11 -10.67
C VAL A 274 -2.80 17.37 -12.04
N LYS A 275 -2.87 16.35 -12.89
CA LYS A 275 -3.51 16.45 -14.18
C LYS A 275 -5.04 16.41 -14.04
N ALA A 276 -5.72 17.18 -14.83
CA ALA A 276 -7.19 17.16 -14.90
C ALA A 276 -7.69 15.78 -15.34
N PRO A 277 -8.75 15.25 -14.71
CA PRO A 277 -9.33 13.96 -15.08
C PRO A 277 -10.09 14.04 -16.40
N GLY A 278 -10.07 12.97 -17.19
CA GLY A 278 -10.78 12.88 -18.47
C GLY A 278 -10.08 13.59 -19.63
N PHE A 279 -10.76 13.63 -20.77
CA PHE A 279 -10.30 14.27 -22.01
C PHE A 279 -11.47 15.00 -22.68
N GLY A 280 -11.18 16.06 -23.46
CA GLY A 280 -12.17 16.82 -24.21
C GLY A 280 -13.32 17.33 -23.33
N ASP A 281 -14.58 17.22 -23.81
CA ASP A 281 -15.75 17.71 -23.08
C ASP A 281 -15.99 17.01 -21.75
N ARG A 282 -15.55 15.74 -21.60
CA ARG A 282 -15.57 15.05 -20.31
C ARG A 282 -14.65 15.72 -19.29
N ARG A 283 -13.47 16.17 -19.70
CA ARG A 283 -12.56 16.90 -18.81
C ARG A 283 -13.23 18.17 -18.29
N LYS A 284 -13.85 18.95 -19.18
CA LYS A 284 -14.59 20.16 -18.81
C LYS A 284 -15.70 19.87 -17.79
N ALA A 285 -16.48 18.83 -18.06
CA ALA A 285 -17.56 18.42 -17.16
C ALA A 285 -17.06 17.98 -15.78
N MET A 286 -15.95 17.23 -15.72
CA MET A 286 -15.33 16.79 -14.46
C MET A 286 -14.69 17.94 -13.70
N LEU A 287 -14.01 18.89 -14.39
CA LEU A 287 -13.48 20.09 -13.75
C LEU A 287 -14.60 20.96 -13.17
N GLN A 288 -15.75 21.04 -13.84
CA GLN A 288 -16.91 21.74 -13.32
C GLN A 288 -17.50 21.04 -12.09
N ASP A 289 -17.54 19.70 -12.06
CA ASP A 289 -17.98 18.93 -10.90
C ASP A 289 -17.07 19.19 -9.68
N ILE A 290 -15.73 19.21 -9.90
CA ILE A 290 -14.74 19.53 -8.85
C ILE A 290 -14.89 20.99 -8.40
N ALA A 291 -15.13 21.92 -9.32
CA ALA A 291 -15.31 23.34 -9.01
C ALA A 291 -16.54 23.56 -8.11
N ILE A 292 -17.67 22.94 -8.45
CA ILE A 292 -18.90 23.02 -7.65
C ILE A 292 -18.67 22.41 -6.26
N LEU A 293 -17.98 21.28 -6.17
CA LEU A 293 -17.67 20.63 -4.90
C LEU A 293 -16.79 21.49 -3.98
N THR A 294 -15.86 22.25 -4.55
CA THR A 294 -14.84 22.99 -3.79
C THR A 294 -15.15 24.49 -3.67
N GLY A 295 -16.20 24.97 -4.33
CA GLY A 295 -16.52 26.40 -4.43
C GLY A 295 -15.54 27.16 -5.32
N ALA A 296 -14.83 26.49 -6.23
CA ALA A 296 -13.90 27.09 -7.17
C ALA A 296 -14.62 27.62 -8.43
N GLN A 297 -13.90 28.47 -9.15
CA GLN A 297 -14.23 28.83 -10.53
C GLN A 297 -13.23 28.16 -11.48
N VAL A 298 -13.71 27.47 -12.52
CA VAL A 298 -12.84 26.92 -13.56
C VAL A 298 -12.27 28.06 -14.39
N ILE A 299 -10.95 28.17 -14.44
CA ILE A 299 -10.26 29.17 -15.26
C ILE A 299 -10.15 28.63 -16.69
N SER A 300 -10.94 29.19 -17.60
CA SER A 300 -11.05 28.75 -18.98
C SER A 300 -11.10 29.96 -19.93
N GLU A 301 -10.45 29.85 -21.09
CA GLU A 301 -10.52 30.87 -22.15
C GLU A 301 -11.93 31.05 -22.71
N GLU A 302 -12.71 29.97 -22.75
CA GLU A 302 -14.11 30.03 -23.21
C GLU A 302 -14.98 30.92 -22.31
N LEU A 303 -14.61 31.04 -21.03
CA LEU A 303 -15.24 31.92 -20.05
C LEU A 303 -14.59 33.31 -20.00
N GLY A 304 -13.59 33.58 -20.85
CA GLY A 304 -12.86 34.86 -20.87
C GLY A 304 -11.94 35.04 -19.66
N LEU A 305 -11.56 33.93 -18.96
CA LEU A 305 -10.72 33.96 -17.77
C LEU A 305 -9.28 33.58 -18.13
N GLU A 306 -8.33 34.40 -17.68
CA GLU A 306 -6.89 34.11 -17.85
C GLU A 306 -6.20 33.80 -16.52
N LEU A 307 -5.24 32.88 -16.55
CA LEU A 307 -4.49 32.46 -15.34
C LEU A 307 -3.79 33.64 -14.66
N LYS A 308 -3.24 34.57 -15.45
CA LYS A 308 -2.53 35.77 -14.94
C LYS A 308 -3.43 36.73 -14.13
N ASP A 309 -4.74 36.71 -14.41
CA ASP A 309 -5.72 37.59 -13.77
C ASP A 309 -6.51 36.88 -12.65
N THR A 310 -6.12 35.62 -12.35
CA THR A 310 -6.79 34.82 -11.33
C THR A 310 -6.53 35.37 -9.94
N THR A 311 -7.61 35.51 -9.17
CA THR A 311 -7.58 35.98 -7.78
C THR A 311 -7.89 34.84 -6.79
N VAL A 312 -7.54 35.02 -5.52
CA VAL A 312 -7.84 34.05 -4.46
C VAL A 312 -9.34 33.76 -4.32
N ALA A 313 -10.21 34.72 -4.66
CA ALA A 313 -11.66 34.55 -4.61
C ALA A 313 -12.19 33.51 -5.61
N GLN A 314 -11.43 33.19 -6.64
CA GLN A 314 -11.78 32.19 -7.66
C GLN A 314 -11.24 30.80 -7.33
N LEU A 315 -10.40 30.69 -6.27
CA LEU A 315 -9.86 29.42 -5.82
C LEU A 315 -10.88 28.69 -4.95
N GLY A 316 -10.97 27.39 -5.15
CA GLY A 316 -11.72 26.53 -4.26
C GLY A 316 -10.96 26.24 -2.97
N THR A 317 -11.65 25.63 -2.01
CA THR A 317 -11.07 25.15 -0.77
C THR A 317 -11.67 23.80 -0.38
N ALA A 318 -10.93 23.03 0.41
CA ALA A 318 -11.39 21.80 1.04
C ALA A 318 -10.76 21.69 2.42
N ARG A 319 -11.33 20.86 3.29
CA ARG A 319 -10.72 20.58 4.59
C ARG A 319 -9.38 19.86 4.41
N GLN A 320 -9.34 18.85 3.53
CA GLN A 320 -8.13 18.12 3.21
C GLN A 320 -8.12 17.67 1.76
N VAL A 321 -6.93 17.60 1.17
CA VAL A 321 -6.69 16.92 -0.11
C VAL A 321 -5.57 15.93 0.07
N LYS A 322 -5.80 14.69 -0.37
CA LYS A 322 -4.80 13.62 -0.39
C LYS A 322 -4.51 13.24 -1.84
N VAL A 323 -3.23 13.25 -2.20
CA VAL A 323 -2.77 12.90 -3.56
C VAL A 323 -1.73 11.80 -3.46
N ASP A 324 -2.01 10.66 -4.07
CA ASP A 324 -1.06 9.58 -4.27
C ASP A 324 -0.53 9.54 -5.72
N LYS A 325 0.12 8.47 -6.10
CA LYS A 325 0.68 8.30 -7.45
C LYS A 325 -0.40 8.22 -8.53
N GLU A 326 -1.58 7.73 -8.20
CA GLU A 326 -2.63 7.38 -9.15
C GLU A 326 -3.90 8.20 -8.95
N ASN A 327 -4.17 8.65 -7.71
CA ASN A 327 -5.43 9.25 -7.33
C ASN A 327 -5.27 10.60 -6.63
N THR A 328 -6.31 11.42 -6.75
CA THR A 328 -6.51 12.63 -5.94
C THR A 328 -7.87 12.54 -5.24
N THR A 329 -7.85 12.63 -3.92
CA THR A 329 -9.05 12.60 -3.06
C THR A 329 -9.24 13.96 -2.42
N ILE A 330 -10.40 14.59 -2.66
CA ILE A 330 -10.83 15.83 -2.03
C ILE A 330 -11.83 15.47 -0.93
N VAL A 331 -11.52 15.86 0.29
CA VAL A 331 -12.35 15.56 1.47
C VAL A 331 -12.93 16.86 2.00
N GLU A 332 -14.25 16.89 2.13
CA GLU A 332 -15.01 18.04 2.64
C GLU A 332 -14.70 19.33 1.86
N GLY A 333 -15.13 19.35 0.59
CA GLY A 333 -15.07 20.55 -0.24
C GLY A 333 -15.98 21.65 0.30
N ALA A 334 -15.58 22.89 0.11
CA ALA A 334 -16.31 24.06 0.63
C ALA A 334 -17.36 24.63 -0.35
N GLY A 335 -17.83 23.82 -1.31
CA GLY A 335 -18.89 24.19 -2.24
C GLY A 335 -20.25 24.31 -1.56
N ASP A 336 -21.18 25.01 -2.20
CA ASP A 336 -22.56 25.15 -1.71
C ASP A 336 -23.31 23.81 -1.87
N PRO A 337 -23.83 23.20 -0.78
CA PRO A 337 -24.61 21.96 -0.86
C PRO A 337 -25.82 22.03 -1.80
N SER A 338 -26.40 23.21 -2.00
CA SER A 338 -27.54 23.40 -2.93
C SER A 338 -27.09 23.29 -4.39
N GLU A 339 -25.93 23.81 -4.74
CA GLU A 339 -25.32 23.69 -6.07
C GLU A 339 -24.88 22.25 -6.35
N ILE A 340 -24.31 21.55 -5.37
CA ILE A 340 -23.94 20.14 -5.48
C ILE A 340 -25.18 19.29 -5.76
N LYS A 341 -26.28 19.49 -5.02
CA LYS A 341 -27.55 18.79 -5.24
C LYS A 341 -28.15 19.10 -6.61
N ALA A 342 -28.12 20.35 -7.04
CA ALA A 342 -28.58 20.74 -8.37
C ALA A 342 -27.76 20.06 -9.47
N ARG A 343 -26.43 19.96 -9.29
CA ARG A 343 -25.53 19.26 -10.22
C ARG A 343 -25.84 17.77 -10.30
N ILE A 344 -26.02 17.11 -9.17
CA ILE A 344 -26.43 15.70 -9.07
C ILE A 344 -27.74 15.47 -9.83
N SER A 345 -28.73 16.34 -9.63
CA SER A 345 -30.04 16.25 -10.33
C SER A 345 -29.88 16.43 -11.84
N SER A 346 -29.03 17.36 -12.29
CA SER A 346 -28.72 17.56 -13.70
C SER A 346 -28.06 16.32 -14.33
N ILE A 347 -27.10 15.68 -13.65
CA ILE A 347 -26.46 14.46 -14.16
C ILE A 347 -27.47 13.32 -14.25
N ARG A 348 -28.38 13.17 -13.27
CA ARG A 348 -29.47 12.16 -13.32
C ARG A 348 -30.39 12.37 -14.53
N ALA A 349 -30.78 13.59 -14.80
CA ALA A 349 -31.59 13.90 -15.99
C ALA A 349 -30.84 13.52 -17.29
N GLN A 350 -29.55 13.83 -17.39
CA GLN A 350 -28.71 13.43 -18.53
C GLN A 350 -28.64 11.92 -18.72
N ILE A 351 -28.59 11.12 -17.63
CA ILE A 351 -28.61 9.65 -17.67
C ILE A 351 -29.92 9.13 -18.25
N GLU A 352 -31.05 9.78 -17.96
CA GLU A 352 -32.37 9.40 -18.47
C GLU A 352 -32.55 9.79 -19.95
N GLU A 353 -31.96 10.90 -20.38
CA GLU A 353 -32.07 11.42 -21.75
C GLU A 353 -31.12 10.74 -22.75
N THR A 354 -29.97 10.24 -22.28
CA THR A 354 -28.95 9.65 -23.17
C THR A 354 -29.39 8.29 -23.71
N THR A 355 -29.18 8.08 -25.01
CA THR A 355 -29.43 6.81 -25.70
C THR A 355 -28.18 5.96 -25.90
N SER A 356 -27.00 6.50 -25.58
CA SER A 356 -25.71 5.82 -25.69
C SER A 356 -25.41 5.08 -24.39
N ASP A 357 -25.27 3.76 -24.44
CA ASP A 357 -24.90 2.94 -23.27
C ASP A 357 -23.55 3.36 -22.68
N TYR A 358 -22.59 3.73 -23.54
CA TYR A 358 -21.28 4.21 -23.11
C TYR A 358 -21.37 5.55 -22.35
N ASP A 359 -22.13 6.51 -22.89
CA ASP A 359 -22.30 7.81 -22.22
C ASP A 359 -23.07 7.65 -20.92
N LYS A 360 -24.06 6.76 -20.91
CA LYS A 360 -24.83 6.42 -19.71
C LYS A 360 -23.92 5.86 -18.60
N GLU A 361 -23.06 4.91 -18.94
CA GLU A 361 -22.07 4.36 -18.00
C GLU A 361 -21.17 5.47 -17.43
N LYS A 362 -20.68 6.35 -18.27
CA LYS A 362 -19.79 7.44 -17.85
C LYS A 362 -20.48 8.54 -17.03
N LEU A 363 -21.74 8.81 -17.29
CA LEU A 363 -22.56 9.71 -16.46
C LEU A 363 -22.86 9.06 -15.10
N GLN A 364 -23.11 7.74 -15.07
CA GLN A 364 -23.30 7.00 -13.81
C GLN A 364 -22.03 7.02 -12.95
N GLU A 365 -20.85 6.83 -13.56
CA GLU A 365 -19.56 6.94 -12.88
C GLU A 365 -19.37 8.34 -12.25
N ARG A 366 -19.67 9.42 -13.00
CA ARG A 366 -19.61 10.79 -12.48
C ARG A 366 -20.61 11.02 -11.34
N LEU A 367 -21.83 10.53 -11.50
CA LEU A 367 -22.87 10.62 -10.48
C LEU A 367 -22.42 9.93 -9.18
N ALA A 368 -21.87 8.73 -9.26
CA ALA A 368 -21.37 7.99 -8.10
C ALA A 368 -20.26 8.76 -7.38
N LYS A 369 -19.28 9.30 -8.13
CA LYS A 369 -18.17 10.10 -7.55
C LYS A 369 -18.64 11.36 -6.82
N LEU A 370 -19.71 12.01 -7.28
CA LEU A 370 -20.21 13.24 -6.67
C LEU A 370 -21.27 13.00 -5.57
N ALA A 371 -22.09 11.95 -5.72
CA ALA A 371 -23.24 11.71 -4.85
C ALA A 371 -22.95 10.89 -3.61
N CYS A 372 -21.95 9.99 -3.65
CA CYS A 372 -21.65 9.07 -2.54
C CYS A 372 -20.83 9.74 -1.42
N GLY A 373 -20.16 10.86 -1.72
CA GLY A 373 -19.26 11.51 -0.77
C GLY A 373 -18.03 10.65 -0.42
N VAL A 374 -17.38 10.99 0.69
CA VAL A 374 -16.23 10.29 1.24
C VAL A 374 -16.54 9.83 2.66
N ALA A 375 -16.31 8.55 2.95
CA ALA A 375 -16.36 8.05 4.32
C ALA A 375 -15.00 8.35 4.99
N VAL A 376 -15.02 9.04 6.11
CA VAL A 376 -13.84 9.39 6.90
C VAL A 376 -13.88 8.59 8.20
N ILE A 377 -12.93 7.68 8.39
CA ILE A 377 -12.70 7.00 9.66
C ILE A 377 -11.71 7.85 10.45
N ALA A 378 -12.23 8.60 11.42
CA ALA A 378 -11.44 9.42 12.33
C ALA A 378 -10.97 8.55 13.50
N VAL A 379 -9.68 8.23 13.55
CA VAL A 379 -9.08 7.30 14.53
C VAL A 379 -8.71 8.06 15.79
N GLY A 380 -9.32 7.69 16.92
CA GLY A 380 -9.03 8.26 18.22
C GLY A 380 -8.32 7.26 19.14
N ALA A 381 -7.38 7.76 19.94
CA ALA A 381 -6.69 6.98 20.97
C ALA A 381 -6.22 7.87 22.11
N ALA A 382 -5.78 7.25 23.21
CA ALA A 382 -5.28 7.99 24.38
C ALA A 382 -3.87 8.58 24.17
N THR A 383 -3.06 7.95 23.33
CA THR A 383 -1.68 8.36 23.02
C THR A 383 -1.43 8.42 21.52
N GLU A 384 -0.48 9.24 21.10
CA GLU A 384 -0.07 9.34 19.70
C GLU A 384 0.46 8.01 19.14
N VAL A 385 1.17 7.24 19.96
CA VAL A 385 1.71 5.92 19.57
C VAL A 385 0.57 4.94 19.28
N GLU A 386 -0.42 4.86 20.19
CA GLU A 386 -1.60 4.01 20.01
C GLU A 386 -2.43 4.44 18.79
N MET A 387 -2.58 5.75 18.57
CA MET A 387 -3.33 6.30 17.43
C MET A 387 -2.68 5.94 16.10
N LYS A 388 -1.35 6.07 16.00
CA LYS A 388 -0.61 5.68 14.79
C LYS A 388 -0.70 4.19 14.51
N GLU A 389 -0.58 3.34 15.53
CA GLU A 389 -0.76 1.89 15.38
C GLU A 389 -2.18 1.54 14.92
N ALA A 390 -3.20 2.10 15.58
CA ALA A 390 -4.59 1.85 15.22
C ALA A 390 -4.91 2.34 13.79
N LYS A 391 -4.33 3.47 13.36
CA LYS A 391 -4.49 3.99 12.00
C LYS A 391 -3.91 3.03 10.96
N LEU A 392 -2.68 2.54 11.14
CA LEU A 392 -2.06 1.56 10.23
C LEU A 392 -2.91 0.30 10.13
N ARG A 393 -3.36 -0.23 11.25
CA ARG A 393 -4.19 -1.43 11.32
C ARG A 393 -5.56 -1.26 10.62
N ILE A 394 -6.18 -0.09 10.71
CA ILE A 394 -7.42 0.23 9.98
C ILE A 394 -7.15 0.37 8.48
N GLU A 395 -6.03 0.99 8.08
CA GLU A 395 -5.62 1.10 6.67
C GLU A 395 -5.41 -0.29 6.04
N ASP A 396 -4.73 -1.21 6.74
CA ASP A 396 -4.53 -2.59 6.29
C ASP A 396 -5.86 -3.33 6.14
N ALA A 397 -6.75 -3.22 7.15
CA ALA A 397 -8.07 -3.85 7.11
C ALA A 397 -8.94 -3.31 5.97
N LEU A 398 -8.86 -2.02 5.66
CA LEU A 398 -9.55 -1.41 4.53
C LEU A 398 -9.02 -1.95 3.18
N ASN A 399 -7.70 -2.06 3.05
CA ASN A 399 -7.07 -2.59 1.84
C ASN A 399 -7.36 -4.08 1.66
N ALA A 400 -7.30 -4.88 2.73
CA ALA A 400 -7.70 -6.29 2.72
C ALA A 400 -9.17 -6.46 2.28
N THR A 401 -10.05 -5.59 2.77
CA THR A 401 -11.47 -5.62 2.41
C THR A 401 -11.70 -5.30 0.94
N ARG A 402 -11.01 -4.28 0.39
CA ARG A 402 -11.04 -3.97 -1.06
C ARG A 402 -10.52 -5.14 -1.89
N ALA A 403 -9.40 -5.74 -1.48
CA ALA A 403 -8.84 -6.92 -2.15
C ALA A 403 -9.80 -8.12 -2.14
N ALA A 404 -10.59 -8.29 -1.05
CA ALA A 404 -11.60 -9.33 -0.95
C ALA A 404 -12.80 -9.08 -1.88
N VAL A 405 -13.26 -7.84 -1.98
CA VAL A 405 -14.34 -7.47 -2.92
C VAL A 405 -13.89 -7.69 -4.36
N GLU A 406 -12.63 -7.41 -4.69
CA GLU A 406 -12.08 -7.51 -6.05
C GLU A 406 -11.90 -8.97 -6.52
N GLU A 407 -11.33 -9.86 -5.70
CA GLU A 407 -10.97 -11.24 -6.13
C GLU A 407 -11.62 -12.34 -5.26
N GLY A 408 -12.50 -11.98 -4.33
CA GLY A 408 -13.14 -12.94 -3.44
C GLY A 408 -12.27 -13.33 -2.25
N ILE A 409 -12.75 -14.32 -1.52
CA ILE A 409 -12.20 -14.80 -0.25
C ILE A 409 -11.90 -16.31 -0.28
N VAL A 410 -10.92 -16.70 0.51
CA VAL A 410 -10.51 -18.10 0.75
C VAL A 410 -10.51 -18.38 2.25
N PRO A 411 -10.47 -19.66 2.69
CA PRO A 411 -10.27 -20.01 4.10
C PRO A 411 -8.98 -19.38 4.63
N GLY A 412 -9.10 -18.61 5.72
CA GLY A 412 -7.99 -17.84 6.29
C GLY A 412 -7.05 -18.64 7.18
N GLY A 413 -6.13 -17.91 7.85
CA GLY A 413 -5.16 -18.49 8.75
C GLY A 413 -4.12 -19.39 8.07
N GLY A 414 -3.84 -19.18 6.79
CA GLY A 414 -2.90 -19.98 5.99
C GLY A 414 -3.49 -21.30 5.47
N VAL A 415 -4.73 -21.64 5.80
CA VAL A 415 -5.36 -22.91 5.42
C VAL A 415 -5.58 -23.04 3.93
N ALA A 416 -5.89 -21.94 3.22
CA ALA A 416 -6.03 -21.95 1.77
C ALA A 416 -4.76 -22.46 1.06
N LEU A 417 -3.57 -22.11 1.58
CA LEU A 417 -2.29 -22.57 1.05
C LEU A 417 -2.09 -24.08 1.28
N ILE A 418 -2.54 -24.61 2.42
CA ILE A 418 -2.53 -26.06 2.67
C ILE A 418 -3.48 -26.79 1.73
N ASN A 419 -4.66 -26.23 1.45
CA ASN A 419 -5.67 -26.86 0.57
C ASN A 419 -5.18 -27.05 -0.86
N VAL A 420 -4.25 -26.23 -1.35
CA VAL A 420 -3.70 -26.36 -2.71
C VAL A 420 -2.46 -27.26 -2.79
N ILE A 421 -1.93 -27.76 -1.66
CA ILE A 421 -0.72 -28.61 -1.62
C ILE A 421 -0.86 -29.87 -2.47
N ASP A 422 -1.99 -30.57 -2.40
CA ASP A 422 -2.16 -31.84 -3.12
C ASP A 422 -2.22 -31.61 -4.66
N ARG A 423 -2.72 -30.48 -5.08
CA ARG A 423 -2.68 -30.06 -6.48
C ARG A 423 -1.24 -29.84 -6.94
N VAL A 424 -0.43 -29.15 -6.14
CA VAL A 424 1.00 -28.92 -6.42
C VAL A 424 1.81 -30.23 -6.36
N LYS A 425 1.48 -31.15 -5.46
CA LYS A 425 2.09 -32.51 -5.44
C LYS A 425 1.77 -33.31 -6.69
N THR A 426 0.57 -33.19 -7.22
CA THR A 426 0.19 -33.83 -8.49
C THR A 426 1.07 -33.30 -9.63
N LEU A 427 1.34 -32.00 -9.68
CA LEU A 427 2.29 -31.42 -10.61
C LEU A 427 3.72 -31.98 -10.38
N ALA A 428 4.17 -32.14 -9.14
CA ALA A 428 5.48 -32.69 -8.83
C ALA A 428 5.68 -34.12 -9.39
N ALA A 429 4.60 -34.91 -9.48
CA ALA A 429 4.64 -36.26 -10.07
C ALA A 429 4.88 -36.23 -11.60
N THR A 430 4.60 -35.12 -12.28
CA THR A 430 4.83 -34.92 -13.72
C THR A 430 6.20 -34.35 -14.05
N LYS A 431 6.97 -33.94 -13.04
CA LYS A 431 8.29 -33.32 -13.20
C LYS A 431 9.40 -34.27 -12.78
N GLU A 432 10.61 -34.04 -13.31
CA GLU A 432 11.81 -34.82 -13.02
C GLU A 432 12.98 -33.92 -12.59
N GLY A 433 14.00 -34.50 -11.96
CA GLY A 433 15.24 -33.82 -11.59
C GLY A 433 15.02 -32.54 -10.76
N ASP A 434 15.75 -31.49 -11.09
CA ASP A 434 15.75 -30.24 -10.35
C ASP A 434 14.44 -29.43 -10.48
N GLU A 435 13.66 -29.64 -11.55
CA GLU A 435 12.32 -29.04 -11.65
C GLU A 435 11.39 -29.65 -10.59
N LYS A 436 11.44 -30.96 -10.39
CA LYS A 436 10.67 -31.62 -9.33
C LYS A 436 11.09 -31.12 -7.94
N THR A 437 12.40 -30.90 -7.75
CA THR A 437 12.93 -30.32 -6.51
C THR A 437 12.33 -28.92 -6.27
N GLY A 438 12.28 -28.07 -7.31
CA GLY A 438 11.65 -26.74 -7.23
C GLY A 438 10.18 -26.79 -6.84
N VAL A 439 9.41 -27.74 -7.39
CA VAL A 439 8.00 -27.94 -7.00
C VAL A 439 7.89 -28.37 -5.54
N ASN A 440 8.74 -29.29 -5.08
CA ASN A 440 8.73 -29.76 -3.68
C ASN A 440 9.10 -28.66 -2.68
N ILE A 441 9.97 -27.72 -3.05
CA ILE A 441 10.28 -26.55 -2.23
C ILE A 441 9.01 -25.75 -1.97
N ILE A 442 8.20 -25.49 -2.98
CA ILE A 442 6.92 -24.80 -2.82
C ILE A 442 5.95 -25.60 -1.97
N VAL A 443 5.80 -26.92 -2.20
CA VAL A 443 4.98 -27.80 -1.35
C VAL A 443 5.33 -27.64 0.14
N ARG A 444 6.61 -27.53 0.46
CA ARG A 444 7.07 -27.33 1.84
C ARG A 444 6.77 -25.93 2.35
N ALA A 445 7.02 -24.90 1.53
CA ALA A 445 6.81 -23.50 1.90
C ALA A 445 5.34 -23.15 2.16
N LEU A 446 4.40 -23.79 1.45
CA LEU A 446 2.96 -23.57 1.63
C LEU A 446 2.44 -23.94 3.04
N GLU A 447 3.19 -24.71 3.83
CA GLU A 447 2.86 -25.03 5.22
C GLU A 447 3.27 -23.94 6.22
N GLU A 448 4.25 -23.10 5.86
CA GLU A 448 4.93 -22.21 6.82
C GLU A 448 4.00 -21.15 7.44
N PRO A 449 3.01 -20.56 6.75
CA PRO A 449 2.10 -19.61 7.40
C PRO A 449 1.33 -20.24 8.58
N VAL A 450 0.81 -21.44 8.43
CA VAL A 450 0.13 -22.16 9.53
C VAL A 450 1.13 -22.53 10.65
N ARG A 451 2.33 -22.96 10.28
CA ARG A 451 3.39 -23.29 11.25
C ARG A 451 3.79 -22.07 12.09
N GLN A 452 3.94 -20.92 11.44
CA GLN A 452 4.33 -19.68 12.13
C GLN A 452 3.22 -19.17 13.03
N ILE A 453 1.95 -19.21 12.59
CA ILE A 453 0.79 -18.84 13.43
C ILE A 453 0.74 -19.72 14.68
N ALA A 454 0.95 -21.02 14.53
CA ALA A 454 0.98 -21.95 15.65
C ALA A 454 2.20 -21.68 16.58
N ALA A 455 3.37 -21.44 16.03
CA ALA A 455 4.59 -21.10 16.78
C ALA A 455 4.43 -19.80 17.59
N ASN A 456 3.82 -18.77 17.00
CA ASN A 456 3.52 -17.51 17.70
C ASN A 456 2.47 -17.71 18.83
N ALA A 457 1.66 -18.77 18.73
CA ALA A 457 0.74 -19.19 19.79
C ALA A 457 1.40 -20.10 20.84
N GLY A 458 2.69 -20.41 20.69
CA GLY A 458 3.43 -21.29 21.62
C GLY A 458 3.21 -22.78 21.37
N LEU A 459 2.76 -23.17 20.16
CA LEU A 459 2.44 -24.54 19.79
C LEU A 459 3.41 -25.10 18.75
N GLU A 460 3.48 -26.43 18.67
CA GLU A 460 4.27 -27.11 17.64
C GLU A 460 3.53 -27.10 16.29
N GLY A 461 4.00 -26.28 15.35
CA GLY A 461 3.38 -26.07 14.06
C GLY A 461 3.27 -27.35 13.20
N SER A 462 4.23 -28.28 13.34
CA SER A 462 4.21 -29.56 12.62
C SER A 462 3.00 -30.41 12.98
N VAL A 463 2.63 -30.44 14.27
CA VAL A 463 1.46 -31.17 14.77
C VAL A 463 0.17 -30.55 14.24
N ILE A 464 0.10 -29.22 14.25
CA ILE A 464 -1.10 -28.50 13.76
C ILE A 464 -1.32 -28.78 12.25
N VAL A 465 -0.27 -28.63 11.44
CA VAL A 465 -0.35 -28.89 9.99
C VAL A 465 -0.75 -30.34 9.71
N GLU A 466 -0.16 -31.29 10.42
CA GLU A 466 -0.48 -32.72 10.23
C GLU A 466 -1.94 -33.03 10.60
N ASN A 467 -2.47 -32.45 11.68
CA ASN A 467 -3.87 -32.61 12.06
C ASN A 467 -4.83 -32.01 11.02
N ILE A 468 -4.49 -30.86 10.45
CA ILE A 468 -5.26 -30.23 9.37
C ILE A 468 -5.29 -31.17 8.15
N LYS A 469 -4.15 -31.68 7.71
CA LYS A 469 -4.04 -32.62 6.57
C LYS A 469 -4.81 -33.91 6.81
N LYS A 470 -4.71 -34.49 8.00
CA LYS A 470 -5.42 -35.73 8.37
C LYS A 470 -6.92 -35.59 8.35
N SER A 471 -7.47 -34.38 8.58
CA SER A 471 -8.90 -34.15 8.53
C SER A 471 -9.50 -34.45 7.15
N GLY A 472 -8.72 -34.29 6.07
CA GLY A 472 -9.15 -34.47 4.68
C GLY A 472 -10.26 -33.50 4.22
N LYS A 473 -10.58 -32.48 5.03
CA LYS A 473 -11.66 -31.51 4.75
C LYS A 473 -11.07 -30.20 4.24
N ALA A 474 -11.50 -29.77 3.07
CA ALA A 474 -11.14 -28.44 2.56
C ALA A 474 -11.68 -27.34 3.49
N GLY A 475 -10.83 -26.35 3.80
CA GLY A 475 -11.18 -25.24 4.71
C GLY A 475 -11.15 -25.58 6.21
N TYR A 476 -10.81 -26.81 6.60
CA TYR A 476 -10.61 -27.18 7.99
C TYR A 476 -9.24 -26.70 8.47
N GLY A 477 -9.20 -25.99 9.59
CA GLY A 477 -7.97 -25.39 10.10
C GLY A 477 -7.94 -25.30 11.62
N TYR A 478 -6.98 -24.54 12.11
CA TYR A 478 -6.75 -24.30 13.52
C TYR A 478 -6.91 -22.80 13.84
N ASP A 479 -7.83 -22.50 14.76
CA ASP A 479 -8.05 -21.17 15.29
C ASP A 479 -7.13 -20.91 16.49
N ALA A 480 -6.05 -20.19 16.26
CA ALA A 480 -5.05 -19.91 17.29
C ALA A 480 -5.53 -18.90 18.36
N LYS A 481 -6.65 -18.19 18.14
CA LYS A 481 -7.22 -17.26 19.12
C LYS A 481 -7.83 -18.01 20.30
N VAL A 482 -8.58 -19.07 20.00
CA VAL A 482 -9.34 -19.86 21.00
C VAL A 482 -8.83 -21.29 21.20
N ASP A 483 -7.76 -21.68 20.51
CA ASP A 483 -7.14 -23.01 20.60
C ASP A 483 -8.07 -24.16 20.18
N GLU A 484 -8.74 -23.99 19.02
CA GLU A 484 -9.71 -24.97 18.52
C GLU A 484 -9.55 -25.25 17.04
N TYR A 485 -9.86 -26.50 16.65
CA TYR A 485 -9.97 -26.88 15.24
C TYR A 485 -11.40 -26.66 14.74
N GLY A 486 -11.55 -26.32 13.45
CA GLY A 486 -12.86 -26.15 12.83
C GLY A 486 -12.79 -25.71 11.39
N MET A 487 -13.95 -25.51 10.78
CA MET A 487 -14.05 -24.91 9.46
C MET A 487 -13.78 -23.41 9.59
N MET A 488 -12.74 -22.93 8.90
CA MET A 488 -12.31 -21.52 9.04
C MET A 488 -13.38 -20.54 8.61
N ALA A 489 -14.08 -20.83 7.50
CA ALA A 489 -15.17 -19.98 7.03
C ALA A 489 -16.34 -19.87 8.04
N ASP A 490 -16.69 -20.97 8.72
CA ASP A 490 -17.77 -20.97 9.72
C ASP A 490 -17.38 -20.18 10.97
N LYS A 491 -16.08 -20.13 11.28
CA LYS A 491 -15.51 -19.30 12.36
C LYS A 491 -15.29 -17.85 11.94
N GLY A 492 -15.59 -17.47 10.68
CA GLY A 492 -15.35 -16.14 10.15
C GLY A 492 -13.88 -15.85 9.84
N ILE A 493 -12.99 -16.87 9.88
CA ILE A 493 -11.55 -16.72 9.60
C ILE A 493 -11.37 -16.91 8.10
N ILE A 494 -11.31 -15.79 7.37
CA ILE A 494 -11.25 -15.72 5.92
C ILE A 494 -10.19 -14.70 5.48
N ASP A 495 -9.46 -15.00 4.42
CA ASP A 495 -8.43 -14.14 3.85
C ASP A 495 -8.83 -13.73 2.43
N PRO A 496 -8.45 -12.52 1.96
CA PRO A 496 -8.63 -12.13 0.56
C PRO A 496 -7.78 -13.01 -0.37
N THR A 497 -8.38 -13.49 -1.45
CA THR A 497 -7.68 -14.31 -2.45
C THR A 497 -6.51 -13.53 -3.08
N LYS A 498 -6.72 -12.24 -3.38
CA LYS A 498 -5.70 -11.36 -3.94
C LYS A 498 -4.47 -11.24 -3.03
N VAL A 499 -4.68 -11.09 -1.72
CA VAL A 499 -3.61 -11.02 -0.71
C VAL A 499 -2.82 -12.33 -0.69
N THR A 500 -3.50 -13.47 -0.54
CA THR A 500 -2.86 -14.78 -0.43
C THR A 500 -2.05 -15.15 -1.68
N ARG A 501 -2.60 -14.92 -2.88
CA ARG A 501 -1.88 -15.22 -4.13
C ARG A 501 -0.72 -14.27 -4.39
N SER A 502 -0.90 -12.96 -4.13
CA SER A 502 0.16 -11.97 -4.35
C SER A 502 1.34 -12.20 -3.42
N ALA A 503 1.08 -12.55 -2.15
CA ALA A 503 2.12 -12.92 -1.19
C ALA A 503 2.97 -14.09 -1.71
N LEU A 504 2.34 -15.16 -2.22
CA LEU A 504 3.05 -16.31 -2.77
C LEU A 504 3.82 -15.97 -4.05
N GLN A 505 3.23 -15.21 -4.96
CA GLN A 505 3.86 -14.83 -6.23
C GLN A 505 5.09 -13.94 -6.03
N ASN A 506 4.98 -12.91 -5.18
CA ASN A 506 6.07 -11.99 -4.90
C ASN A 506 7.21 -12.68 -4.12
N ALA A 507 6.86 -13.51 -3.14
CA ALA A 507 7.83 -14.33 -2.41
C ALA A 507 8.63 -15.24 -3.34
N ALA A 508 7.96 -15.98 -4.21
CA ALA A 508 8.59 -16.91 -5.14
C ALA A 508 9.44 -16.20 -6.21
N SER A 509 8.99 -15.03 -6.69
CA SER A 509 9.74 -14.24 -7.66
C SER A 509 11.12 -13.86 -7.13
N ILE A 510 11.18 -13.25 -5.96
CA ILE A 510 12.46 -12.86 -5.33
C ILE A 510 13.27 -14.10 -4.91
N ALA A 511 12.62 -15.12 -4.36
CA ALA A 511 13.31 -16.36 -4.00
C ALA A 511 14.01 -17.02 -5.20
N ALA A 512 13.34 -17.09 -6.35
CA ALA A 512 13.92 -17.62 -7.58
C ALA A 512 15.14 -16.80 -8.06
N MET A 513 15.11 -15.49 -7.91
CA MET A 513 16.26 -14.62 -8.24
C MET A 513 17.42 -14.85 -7.28
N VAL A 514 17.16 -14.94 -5.98
CA VAL A 514 18.18 -15.21 -4.96
C VAL A 514 18.84 -16.56 -5.19
N LEU A 515 18.07 -17.62 -5.44
CA LEU A 515 18.59 -18.97 -5.67
C LEU A 515 19.48 -19.08 -6.93
N THR A 516 19.26 -18.21 -7.92
CA THR A 516 20.07 -18.16 -9.15
C THR A 516 21.26 -17.19 -9.05
N THR A 517 21.45 -16.51 -7.91
CA THR A 517 22.56 -15.57 -7.69
C THR A 517 23.83 -16.32 -7.29
N GLU A 518 24.96 -16.00 -7.95
CA GLU A 518 26.27 -16.62 -7.73
C GLU A 518 27.32 -15.62 -7.23
N SER A 519 27.12 -14.32 -7.44
CA SER A 519 28.08 -13.29 -7.02
C SER A 519 27.39 -12.02 -6.53
N LEU A 520 28.01 -11.37 -5.55
CA LEU A 520 27.61 -10.09 -4.99
C LEU A 520 28.67 -9.05 -5.23
N VAL A 521 28.25 -7.83 -5.54
CA VAL A 521 29.14 -6.69 -5.83
C VAL A 521 28.72 -5.49 -5.00
N CYS A 522 29.60 -5.03 -4.09
CA CYS A 522 29.36 -3.84 -3.26
C CYS A 522 30.38 -2.75 -3.54
N ASP A 523 30.02 -1.52 -3.23
CA ASP A 523 30.98 -0.43 -3.12
C ASP A 523 31.81 -0.58 -1.84
N ILE A 524 33.13 -0.33 -1.93
CA ILE A 524 33.95 -0.18 -0.73
C ILE A 524 33.61 1.18 -0.13
N PRO A 525 33.17 1.24 1.16
CA PRO A 525 32.93 2.51 1.83
C PRO A 525 34.16 3.42 1.71
N ALA A 526 33.96 4.67 1.29
CA ALA A 526 35.03 5.64 1.34
C ALA A 526 35.42 5.86 2.82
N PRO A 527 36.72 5.92 3.15
CA PRO A 527 37.12 6.28 4.50
C PRO A 527 36.52 7.63 4.85
N GLU A 528 35.92 7.75 6.00
CA GLU A 528 35.41 9.04 6.49
C GLU A 528 36.55 10.07 6.41
N PRO A 529 36.33 11.27 5.84
CA PRO A 529 37.32 12.32 5.82
C PRO A 529 37.72 12.60 7.26
N ALA A 530 39.00 12.42 7.58
CA ALA A 530 39.55 12.69 8.90
C ALA A 530 39.08 14.09 9.34
N ALA A 531 38.45 14.16 10.50
CA ALA A 531 38.05 15.44 11.10
C ALA A 531 39.26 16.37 11.03
N PRO A 532 39.14 17.62 10.58
CA PRO A 532 40.24 18.52 10.48
C PRO A 532 40.88 18.62 11.88
N ALA A 533 42.14 18.21 12.01
CA ALA A 533 42.91 18.32 13.23
C ALA A 533 42.82 19.77 13.68
N GLY A 534 42.12 19.98 14.81
CA GLY A 534 41.95 21.29 15.39
C GLY A 534 43.30 21.93 15.57
N GLY A 535 43.62 22.93 14.73
CA GLY A 535 44.81 23.72 14.86
C GLY A 535 44.79 24.38 16.23
N MET A 536 45.63 23.92 17.14
CA MET A 536 46.05 24.68 18.31
C MET A 536 46.80 25.91 17.79
N GLY A 537 46.07 26.97 17.48
CA GLY A 537 46.61 28.30 17.31
C GLY A 537 47.12 28.82 18.65
N GLY A 538 48.42 28.74 18.83
CA GLY A 538 49.11 29.35 19.94
C GLY A 538 48.77 30.84 20.06
N ALA A 539 48.44 31.29 21.26
CA ALA A 539 48.41 32.68 21.63
C ALA A 539 49.83 33.26 21.59
N PRO A 540 50.05 34.44 20.98
CA PRO A 540 51.15 35.29 21.40
C PRO A 540 50.62 36.30 22.44
N GLY A 541 51.16 36.20 23.64
CA GLY A 541 51.04 37.28 24.59
C GLY A 541 51.86 38.49 24.15
N MET A 542 51.54 39.56 24.82
CA MET A 542 52.33 40.75 25.09
C MET A 542 51.89 42.05 24.41
N TYR A 543 51.63 42.91 25.20
CA TYR A 543 51.76 44.29 25.67
C TYR A 543 50.46 45.07 25.64
#